data_d53e84695681677d7118d7cfe36565c2
#
_entry.id   d53e84695681677d7118d7cfe36565c2
#
_cell.length_a   1.000
_cell.length_b   1.000
_cell.length_c   1.000
_cell.angle_alpha   90.00
_cell.angle_beta   90.00
_cell.angle_gamma   90.00
#
_symmetry.space_group_name_H-M   'P 1'
#
loop_
_entity.id
_entity.type
_entity.pdbx_description
1 polymer ?
#
loop_
_entity_poly.entity_id
_entity_poly.type
_entity_poly.pdbx_seq_one_letter_code
_entity_poly.pdbx_strand_id
1 'polypeptide(L)'
;MSRGLGDVYKRQVLSGLYLAVGQAANIVGVILAAPLSNQIGKKRTYMGSMLIASVLSILFFWLDKTDLALIFTFQVFISICAGSIFPLLWSMYADCTDYSELKTGNRATGSIFSSSSMSQKFGWAIGTAITGWLLAFFGFQANTVQSEETISGIKMFLSFLPAVGTILSVVFIAFYPLSETKMKEITATLETKRKETNE
;
A
#
# COMPACT_ATOMS: atom_id res chain seq x y z
N MET A 1 -13.17 15.92 -37.65
CA MET A 1 -11.96 15.15 -37.30
C MET A 1 -11.10 15.80 -36.18
N SER A 2 -11.02 17.11 -36.08
CA SER A 2 -10.19 17.82 -35.09
C SER A 2 -10.75 17.82 -33.63
N ARG A 3 -12.06 17.76 -33.43
CA ARG A 3 -12.66 17.73 -32.07
C ARG A 3 -12.34 16.44 -31.30
N GLY A 4 -12.32 15.29 -31.97
CA GLY A 4 -12.01 14.01 -31.30
C GLY A 4 -10.55 13.88 -30.82
N LEU A 5 -9.60 14.41 -31.57
CA LEU A 5 -8.16 14.42 -31.18
C LEU A 5 -7.93 15.30 -29.95
N GLY A 6 -8.58 16.46 -29.85
CA GLY A 6 -8.49 17.34 -28.69
C GLY A 6 -9.05 16.72 -27.40
N ASP A 7 -10.13 15.97 -27.50
CA ASP A 7 -10.73 15.29 -26.34
C ASP A 7 -9.90 14.09 -25.87
N VAL A 8 -9.32 13.32 -26.80
CA VAL A 8 -8.40 12.22 -26.47
C VAL A 8 -7.15 12.77 -25.80
N TYR A 9 -6.57 13.85 -26.33
CA TYR A 9 -5.39 14.49 -25.74
C TYR A 9 -5.66 15.01 -24.32
N LYS A 10 -6.81 15.68 -24.09
CA LYS A 10 -7.21 16.15 -22.76
C LYS A 10 -7.34 14.99 -21.77
N ARG A 11 -7.98 13.89 -22.16
CA ARG A 11 -8.13 12.69 -21.30
C ARG A 11 -6.77 12.08 -20.98
N GLN A 12 -5.85 12.01 -21.94
CA GLN A 12 -4.51 11.47 -21.73
C GLN A 12 -3.68 12.36 -20.79
N VAL A 13 -3.76 13.68 -20.93
CA VAL A 13 -3.11 14.64 -20.02
C VAL A 13 -3.68 14.51 -18.60
N LEU A 14 -5.02 14.38 -18.47
CA LEU A 14 -5.67 14.21 -17.17
C LEU A 14 -5.23 12.92 -16.48
N SER A 15 -5.13 11.82 -17.22
CA SER A 15 -4.66 10.53 -16.69
C SER A 15 -3.19 10.62 -16.24
N GLY A 16 -2.34 11.27 -17.04
CA GLY A 16 -0.94 11.51 -16.68
C GLY A 16 -0.81 12.38 -15.42
N LEU A 17 -1.61 13.44 -15.32
CA LEU A 17 -1.63 14.31 -14.15
C LEU A 17 -2.11 13.57 -12.91
N TYR A 18 -3.14 12.75 -13.02
CA TYR A 18 -3.66 11.91 -11.94
C TYR A 18 -2.56 10.99 -11.36
N LEU A 19 -1.82 10.31 -12.23
CA LEU A 19 -0.71 9.45 -11.83
C LEU A 19 0.44 10.27 -11.20
N ALA A 20 0.81 11.39 -11.78
CA ALA A 20 1.88 12.25 -11.27
C ALA A 20 1.55 12.80 -9.87
N VAL A 21 0.33 13.31 -9.67
CA VAL A 21 -0.15 13.79 -8.38
C VAL A 21 -0.17 12.66 -7.35
N GLY A 22 -0.61 11.46 -7.74
CA GLY A 22 -0.59 10.27 -6.88
C GLY A 22 0.83 9.90 -6.45
N GLN A 23 1.82 9.93 -7.35
CA GLN A 23 3.21 9.65 -7.01
C GLN A 23 3.83 10.73 -6.10
N ALA A 24 3.54 12.00 -6.35
CA ALA A 24 3.99 13.08 -5.47
C ALA A 24 3.40 12.95 -4.06
N ALA A 25 2.11 12.63 -3.95
CA ALA A 25 1.44 12.37 -2.68
C ALA A 25 2.01 11.13 -1.97
N ASN A 26 2.40 10.08 -2.71
CA ASN A 26 3.05 8.89 -2.17
C ASN A 26 4.38 9.23 -1.49
N ILE A 27 5.20 10.11 -2.09
CA ILE A 27 6.46 10.60 -1.48
C ILE A 27 6.17 11.31 -0.14
N VAL A 28 5.13 12.12 -0.08
CA VAL A 28 4.71 12.76 1.18
C VAL A 28 4.37 11.70 2.23
N GLY A 29 3.66 10.64 1.85
CA GLY A 29 3.34 9.50 2.71
C GLY A 29 4.59 8.81 3.27
N VAL A 30 5.61 8.58 2.44
CA VAL A 30 6.91 8.02 2.86
C VAL A 30 7.57 8.90 3.92
N ILE A 31 7.58 10.23 3.70
CA ILE A 31 8.20 11.19 4.64
C ILE A 31 7.44 11.22 5.98
N LEU A 32 6.11 11.16 5.94
CA LEU A 32 5.27 11.18 7.14
C LEU A 32 5.30 9.86 7.92
N ALA A 33 5.68 8.75 7.31
CA ALA A 33 5.72 7.43 7.95
C ALA A 33 6.62 7.40 9.19
N ALA A 34 7.81 7.99 9.12
CA ALA A 34 8.79 8.00 10.21
C ALA A 34 8.29 8.78 11.45
N PRO A 35 7.89 10.06 11.36
CA PRO A 35 7.41 10.80 12.53
C PRO A 35 6.14 10.20 13.12
N LEU A 36 5.20 9.69 12.30
CA LEU A 36 4.00 9.03 12.79
C LEU A 36 4.33 7.74 13.54
N SER A 37 5.19 6.90 12.97
CA SER A 37 5.56 5.62 13.61
C SER A 37 6.31 5.83 14.92
N ASN A 38 7.09 6.90 15.05
CA ASN A 38 7.79 7.23 16.30
C ASN A 38 6.81 7.68 17.42
N GLN A 39 5.68 8.29 17.07
CA GLN A 39 4.69 8.77 18.05
C GLN A 39 3.71 7.69 18.49
N ILE A 40 3.13 6.95 17.55
CA ILE A 40 2.03 6.01 17.82
C ILE A 40 2.41 4.53 17.63
N GLY A 41 3.64 4.27 17.15
CA GLY A 41 4.17 2.94 16.90
C GLY A 41 3.91 2.45 15.47
N LYS A 42 4.85 1.64 14.94
CA LYS A 42 4.84 1.13 13.56
C LYS A 42 3.56 0.37 13.22
N LYS A 43 3.16 -0.58 14.09
CA LYS A 43 1.96 -1.39 13.92
C LYS A 43 0.69 -0.54 13.81
N ARG A 44 0.52 0.41 14.73
CA ARG A 44 -0.68 1.28 14.76
C ARG A 44 -0.71 2.22 13.56
N THR A 45 0.44 2.79 13.18
CA THR A 45 0.55 3.65 12.00
C THR A 45 0.17 2.89 10.73
N TYR A 46 0.70 1.67 10.56
CA TYR A 46 0.37 0.81 9.43
C TYR A 46 -1.13 0.50 9.37
N MET A 47 -1.71 0.01 10.49
CA MET A 47 -3.13 -0.32 10.56
C MET A 47 -4.02 0.89 10.29
N GLY A 48 -3.69 2.05 10.87
CA GLY A 48 -4.43 3.30 10.66
C GLY A 48 -4.40 3.75 9.20
N SER A 49 -3.23 3.77 8.57
CA SER A 49 -3.08 4.12 7.16
C SER A 49 -3.87 3.18 6.24
N MET A 50 -3.82 1.87 6.51
CA MET A 50 -4.57 0.88 5.73
C MET A 50 -6.08 1.01 5.90
N LEU A 51 -6.57 1.25 7.12
CA LEU A 51 -8.00 1.46 7.37
C LEU A 51 -8.51 2.74 6.69
N ILE A 52 -7.77 3.83 6.77
CA ILE A 52 -8.12 5.08 6.09
C ILE A 52 -8.14 4.85 4.57
N ALA A 53 -7.11 4.21 4.00
CA ALA A 53 -7.07 3.89 2.58
C ALA A 53 -8.24 2.99 2.15
N SER A 54 -8.62 2.00 2.97
CA SER A 54 -9.77 1.13 2.71
C SER A 54 -11.08 1.91 2.67
N VAL A 55 -11.34 2.76 3.66
CA VAL A 55 -12.55 3.58 3.71
C VAL A 55 -12.62 4.53 2.51
N LEU A 56 -11.52 5.21 2.19
CA LEU A 56 -11.46 6.11 1.04
C LEU A 56 -11.64 5.35 -0.28
N SER A 57 -11.06 4.16 -0.43
CA SER A 57 -11.27 3.33 -1.63
C SER A 57 -12.73 2.91 -1.79
N ILE A 58 -13.40 2.55 -0.70
CA ILE A 58 -14.85 2.23 -0.74
C ILE A 58 -15.66 3.46 -1.11
N LEU A 59 -15.40 4.60 -0.48
CA LEU A 59 -16.08 5.86 -0.77
C LEU A 59 -15.87 6.34 -2.21
N PHE A 60 -14.72 6.00 -2.81
CA PHE A 60 -14.43 6.30 -4.22
C PHE A 60 -15.49 5.74 -5.18
N PHE A 61 -16.18 4.66 -4.82
CA PHE A 61 -17.26 4.08 -5.62
C PHE A 61 -18.42 5.03 -5.85
N TRP A 62 -18.76 5.90 -4.89
CA TRP A 62 -19.89 6.82 -4.99
C TRP A 62 -19.57 8.16 -5.66
N LEU A 63 -18.29 8.42 -6.01
CA LEU A 63 -17.92 9.65 -6.70
C LEU A 63 -18.45 9.67 -8.13
N ASP A 64 -18.96 10.83 -8.55
CA ASP A 64 -19.38 11.04 -9.92
C ASP A 64 -18.19 11.34 -10.84
N LYS A 65 -18.32 10.94 -12.11
CA LYS A 65 -17.28 11.17 -13.16
C LYS A 65 -16.99 12.67 -13.38
N THR A 66 -17.91 13.55 -12.99
CA THR A 66 -17.83 15.00 -13.15
C THR A 66 -17.02 15.68 -12.05
N ASP A 67 -16.90 15.04 -10.90
CA ASP A 67 -16.26 15.62 -9.71
C ASP A 67 -14.75 15.40 -9.67
N LEU A 68 -14.05 15.91 -10.70
CA LEU A 68 -12.60 15.76 -10.84
C LEU A 68 -11.84 16.21 -9.60
N ALA A 69 -12.26 17.30 -8.95
CA ALA A 69 -11.60 17.79 -7.74
C ALA A 69 -11.66 16.78 -6.59
N LEU A 70 -12.81 16.11 -6.39
CA LEU A 70 -12.97 15.07 -5.38
C LEU A 70 -12.15 13.83 -5.74
N ILE A 71 -12.15 13.41 -7.00
CA ILE A 71 -11.36 12.27 -7.48
C ILE A 71 -9.87 12.48 -7.18
N PHE A 72 -9.33 13.67 -7.50
CA PHE A 72 -7.94 14.00 -7.21
C PHE A 72 -7.66 14.10 -5.70
N THR A 73 -8.58 14.64 -4.93
CA THR A 73 -8.45 14.72 -3.47
C THR A 73 -8.38 13.33 -2.84
N PHE A 74 -9.28 12.43 -3.22
CA PHE A 74 -9.27 11.04 -2.75
C PHE A 74 -7.97 10.32 -3.14
N GLN A 75 -7.52 10.52 -4.39
CA GLN A 75 -6.25 9.97 -4.87
C GLN A 75 -5.06 10.42 -4.02
N VAL A 76 -4.99 11.71 -3.68
CA VAL A 76 -3.92 12.25 -2.83
C VAL A 76 -3.91 11.57 -1.46
N PHE A 77 -5.06 11.50 -0.78
CA PHE A 77 -5.13 10.87 0.54
C PHE A 77 -4.84 9.36 0.51
N ILE A 78 -5.38 8.63 -0.46
CA ILE A 78 -5.09 7.20 -0.64
C ILE A 78 -3.59 7.00 -0.91
N SER A 79 -2.98 7.84 -1.76
CA SER A 79 -1.55 7.75 -2.10
C SER A 79 -0.64 8.08 -0.92
N ILE A 80 -1.01 9.06 -0.07
CA ILE A 80 -0.28 9.34 1.17
C ILE A 80 -0.31 8.12 2.10
N CYS A 81 -1.49 7.52 2.30
CA CYS A 81 -1.62 6.31 3.10
C CYS A 81 -0.79 5.15 2.51
N ALA A 82 -0.87 4.93 1.20
CA ALA A 82 -0.13 3.88 0.52
C ALA A 82 1.40 4.09 0.61
N GLY A 83 1.87 5.34 0.51
CA GLY A 83 3.29 5.68 0.61
C GLY A 83 3.91 5.32 1.96
N SER A 84 3.15 5.43 3.04
CA SER A 84 3.65 5.10 4.38
C SER A 84 3.89 3.60 4.60
N ILE A 85 3.32 2.73 3.78
CA ILE A 85 3.34 1.27 3.97
C ILE A 85 4.74 0.70 3.79
N PHE A 86 5.44 1.07 2.70
CA PHE A 86 6.74 0.50 2.38
C PHE A 86 7.79 0.71 3.49
N PRO A 87 8.07 1.93 3.96
CA PRO A 87 9.06 2.13 5.02
C PRO A 87 8.67 1.43 6.33
N LEU A 88 7.37 1.38 6.65
CA LEU A 88 6.89 0.69 7.84
C LEU A 88 7.09 -0.82 7.75
N LEU A 89 6.75 -1.46 6.63
CA LEU A 89 6.95 -2.89 6.43
C LEU A 89 8.44 -3.27 6.50
N TRP A 90 9.31 -2.53 5.81
CA TRP A 90 10.75 -2.79 5.84
C TRP A 90 11.32 -2.66 7.24
N SER A 91 10.86 -1.66 8.01
CA SER A 91 11.23 -1.51 9.42
C SER A 91 10.73 -2.68 10.28
N MET A 92 9.48 -3.16 10.05
CA MET A 92 8.94 -4.31 10.77
C MET A 92 9.63 -5.62 10.42
N TYR A 93 10.15 -5.78 9.19
CA TYR A 93 11.00 -6.93 8.82
C TYR A 93 12.32 -6.89 9.58
N ALA A 94 12.94 -5.72 9.75
CA ALA A 94 14.12 -5.58 10.60
C ALA A 94 13.84 -5.97 12.06
N ASP A 95 12.68 -5.55 12.61
CA ASP A 95 12.26 -5.96 13.95
C ASP A 95 12.11 -7.49 14.07
N CYS A 96 11.62 -8.17 13.02
CA CYS A 96 11.57 -9.63 12.99
C CYS A 96 12.96 -10.28 12.98
N THR A 97 13.96 -9.65 12.35
CA THR A 97 15.34 -10.19 12.38
C THR A 97 15.96 -10.09 13.77
N ASP A 98 15.76 -8.98 14.46
CA ASP A 98 16.25 -8.78 15.81
C ASP A 98 15.54 -9.72 16.81
N TYR A 99 14.24 -9.94 16.64
CA TYR A 99 13.50 -10.94 17.43
C TYR A 99 14.01 -12.37 17.18
N SER A 100 14.32 -12.74 15.92
CA SER A 100 14.90 -14.03 15.59
C SER A 100 16.27 -14.22 16.26
N GLU A 101 17.13 -13.20 16.23
CA GLU A 101 18.45 -13.22 16.88
C GLU A 101 18.33 -13.45 18.39
N LEU A 102 17.42 -12.74 19.06
CA LEU A 102 17.19 -12.92 20.48
C LEU A 102 16.72 -14.33 20.84
N LYS A 103 15.81 -14.90 20.03
CA LYS A 103 15.16 -16.19 20.33
C LYS A 103 15.99 -17.40 19.94
N THR A 104 16.76 -17.34 18.86
CA THR A 104 17.46 -18.48 18.28
C THR A 104 18.99 -18.36 18.33
N GLY A 105 19.52 -17.20 18.71
CA GLY A 105 20.93 -16.87 18.61
C GLY A 105 21.40 -16.58 17.18
N ASN A 106 20.54 -16.78 16.17
CA ASN A 106 20.86 -16.58 14.76
C ASN A 106 20.05 -15.42 14.17
N ARG A 107 20.73 -14.45 13.58
CA ARG A 107 20.12 -13.34 12.88
C ARG A 107 19.68 -13.76 11.48
N ALA A 108 18.43 -14.18 11.32
CA ALA A 108 17.88 -14.71 10.08
C ALA A 108 17.55 -13.62 9.03
N THR A 109 18.38 -12.57 8.89
CA THR A 109 18.14 -11.42 8.01
C THR A 109 17.89 -11.85 6.58
N GLY A 110 18.74 -12.70 6.01
CA GLY A 110 18.62 -13.16 4.62
C GLY A 110 17.29 -13.88 4.35
N SER A 111 16.89 -14.79 5.23
CA SER A 111 15.64 -15.55 5.07
C SER A 111 14.40 -14.67 5.19
N ILE A 112 14.38 -13.74 6.14
CA ILE A 112 13.23 -12.84 6.35
C ILE A 112 13.06 -11.90 5.16
N PHE A 113 14.13 -11.22 4.72
CA PHE A 113 14.05 -10.28 3.61
C PHE A 113 13.83 -10.96 2.26
N SER A 114 14.42 -12.14 2.02
CA SER A 114 14.16 -12.88 0.78
C SER A 114 12.73 -13.40 0.71
N SER A 115 12.19 -13.96 1.80
CA SER A 115 10.80 -14.40 1.86
C SER A 115 9.83 -13.25 1.68
N SER A 116 10.12 -12.09 2.28
CA SER A 116 9.31 -10.87 2.13
C SER A 116 9.31 -10.37 0.68
N SER A 117 10.50 -10.31 0.06
CA SER A 117 10.63 -9.90 -1.34
C SER A 117 9.93 -10.88 -2.29
N MET A 118 10.01 -12.17 -2.02
CA MET A 118 9.31 -13.20 -2.78
C MET A 118 7.80 -13.05 -2.66
N SER A 119 7.27 -12.90 -1.44
CA SER A 119 5.85 -12.67 -1.18
C SER A 119 5.33 -11.42 -1.89
N GLN A 120 6.11 -10.34 -1.91
CA GLN A 120 5.77 -9.11 -2.60
C GLN A 120 5.65 -9.31 -4.12
N LYS A 121 6.62 -10.03 -4.74
CA LYS A 121 6.59 -10.35 -6.17
C LYS A 121 5.41 -11.24 -6.54
N PHE A 122 5.10 -12.25 -5.71
CA PHE A 122 3.90 -13.07 -5.88
C PHE A 122 2.63 -12.25 -5.77
N GLY A 123 2.54 -11.35 -4.79
CA GLY A 123 1.40 -10.45 -4.63
C GLY A 123 1.17 -9.57 -5.86
N TRP A 124 2.22 -9.01 -6.44
CA TRP A 124 2.13 -8.22 -7.67
C TRP A 124 1.71 -9.07 -8.88
N ALA A 125 2.28 -10.26 -9.04
CA ALA A 125 1.92 -11.17 -10.15
C ALA A 125 0.45 -11.59 -10.08
N ILE A 126 0.00 -12.03 -8.91
CA ILE A 126 -1.39 -12.44 -8.67
C ILE A 126 -2.34 -11.25 -8.84
N GLY A 127 -2.00 -10.08 -8.27
CA GLY A 127 -2.80 -8.86 -8.40
C GLY A 127 -2.97 -8.41 -9.85
N THR A 128 -1.89 -8.45 -10.64
CA THR A 128 -1.95 -8.13 -12.07
C THR A 128 -2.79 -9.12 -12.85
N ALA A 129 -2.66 -10.42 -12.56
CA ALA A 129 -3.46 -11.47 -13.20
C ALA A 129 -4.95 -11.31 -12.89
N ILE A 130 -5.31 -11.08 -11.62
CA ILE A 130 -6.70 -10.82 -11.19
C ILE A 130 -7.24 -9.57 -11.89
N THR A 131 -6.47 -8.49 -11.97
CA THR A 131 -6.87 -7.25 -12.66
C THR A 131 -7.17 -7.50 -14.13
N GLY A 132 -6.29 -8.21 -14.83
CA GLY A 132 -6.50 -8.56 -16.25
C GLY A 132 -7.75 -9.44 -16.45
N TRP A 133 -7.95 -10.42 -15.59
CA TRP A 133 -9.13 -11.29 -15.64
C TRP A 133 -10.44 -10.53 -15.36
N LEU A 134 -10.44 -9.65 -14.38
CA LEU A 134 -11.61 -8.81 -14.07
C LEU A 134 -11.94 -7.83 -15.20
N LEU A 135 -10.95 -7.21 -15.83
CA LEU A 135 -11.16 -6.36 -17.00
C LEU A 135 -11.82 -7.15 -18.14
N ALA A 136 -11.33 -8.36 -18.43
CA ALA A 136 -11.94 -9.23 -19.43
C ALA A 136 -13.37 -9.65 -19.04
N PHE A 137 -13.61 -9.98 -17.77
CA PHE A 137 -14.93 -10.37 -17.27
C PHE A 137 -15.96 -9.25 -17.41
N PHE A 138 -15.59 -7.99 -17.16
CA PHE A 138 -16.46 -6.83 -17.35
C PHE A 138 -16.51 -6.34 -18.81
N GLY A 139 -15.94 -7.09 -19.76
CA GLY A 139 -16.04 -6.79 -21.19
C GLY A 139 -15.24 -5.56 -21.63
N PHE A 140 -14.14 -5.23 -20.93
CA PHE A 140 -13.27 -4.12 -21.32
C PHE A 140 -12.63 -4.38 -22.68
N GLN A 141 -12.77 -3.42 -23.60
CA GLN A 141 -12.15 -3.42 -24.92
C GLN A 141 -11.27 -2.19 -25.09
N ALA A 142 -9.98 -2.39 -25.38
CA ALA A 142 -9.06 -1.29 -25.59
C ALA A 142 -9.46 -0.46 -26.82
N ASN A 143 -9.28 0.86 -26.72
CA ASN A 143 -9.54 1.83 -27.82
C ASN A 143 -10.99 1.93 -28.31
N THR A 144 -11.96 1.49 -27.51
CA THR A 144 -13.39 1.64 -27.81
C THR A 144 -14.10 2.45 -26.72
N VAL A 145 -15.27 2.96 -27.03
CA VAL A 145 -16.15 3.55 -26.00
C VAL A 145 -16.76 2.41 -25.19
N GLN A 146 -16.47 2.41 -23.89
CA GLN A 146 -16.93 1.37 -23.00
C GLN A 146 -18.42 1.51 -22.70
N SER A 147 -19.12 0.37 -22.51
CA SER A 147 -20.50 0.37 -22.04
C SER A 147 -20.60 0.89 -20.60
N GLU A 148 -21.77 1.39 -20.21
CA GLU A 148 -22.02 1.84 -18.82
C GLU A 148 -21.83 0.70 -17.81
N GLU A 149 -22.17 -0.53 -18.18
CA GLU A 149 -21.96 -1.73 -17.37
C GLU A 149 -20.46 -2.00 -17.16
N THR A 150 -19.68 -1.92 -18.22
CA THR A 150 -18.21 -2.08 -18.15
C THR A 150 -17.59 -1.01 -17.25
N ILE A 151 -17.98 0.25 -17.40
CA ILE A 151 -17.47 1.36 -16.58
C ILE A 151 -17.84 1.16 -15.10
N SER A 152 -19.09 0.75 -14.83
CA SER A 152 -19.56 0.47 -13.47
C SER A 152 -18.80 -0.70 -12.84
N GLY A 153 -18.58 -1.78 -13.60
CA GLY A 153 -17.80 -2.93 -13.17
C GLY A 153 -16.34 -2.57 -12.87
N ILE A 154 -15.69 -1.79 -13.74
CA ILE A 154 -14.31 -1.31 -13.51
C ILE A 154 -14.26 -0.43 -12.25
N LYS A 155 -15.21 0.48 -12.07
CA LYS A 155 -15.30 1.33 -10.88
C LYS A 155 -15.48 0.51 -9.61
N MET A 156 -16.32 -0.52 -9.68
CA MET A 156 -16.55 -1.45 -8.57
C MET A 156 -15.26 -2.18 -8.16
N PHE A 157 -14.56 -2.80 -9.10
CA PHE A 157 -13.35 -3.53 -8.72
C PHE A 157 -12.18 -2.62 -8.30
N LEU A 158 -12.05 -1.42 -8.89
CA LEU A 158 -11.05 -0.43 -8.47
C LEU A 158 -11.30 0.10 -7.06
N SER A 159 -12.54 0.10 -6.60
CA SER A 159 -12.91 0.56 -5.27
C SER A 159 -12.85 -0.56 -4.23
N PHE A 160 -13.51 -1.69 -4.49
CA PHE A 160 -13.66 -2.75 -3.50
C PHE A 160 -12.46 -3.71 -3.43
N LEU A 161 -11.79 -4.00 -4.55
CA LEU A 161 -10.65 -4.93 -4.54
C LEU A 161 -9.48 -4.43 -3.67
N PRO A 162 -9.02 -3.16 -3.79
CA PRO A 162 -8.02 -2.62 -2.88
C PRO A 162 -8.51 -2.57 -1.43
N ALA A 163 -9.80 -2.25 -1.20
CA ALA A 163 -10.36 -2.20 0.15
C ALA A 163 -10.32 -3.57 0.83
N VAL A 164 -10.70 -4.64 0.14
CA VAL A 164 -10.60 -6.01 0.66
C VAL A 164 -9.16 -6.37 0.96
N GLY A 165 -8.22 -6.06 0.06
CA GLY A 165 -6.79 -6.32 0.26
C GLY A 165 -6.22 -5.58 1.48
N THR A 166 -6.57 -4.31 1.65
CA THR A 166 -6.11 -3.52 2.80
C THR A 166 -6.72 -3.98 4.12
N ILE A 167 -8.00 -4.37 4.14
CA ILE A 167 -8.65 -4.95 5.32
C ILE A 167 -7.99 -6.27 5.71
N LEU A 168 -7.76 -7.17 4.74
CA LEU A 168 -7.06 -8.43 5.00
C LEU A 168 -5.67 -8.18 5.57
N SER A 169 -4.94 -7.21 5.03
CA SER A 169 -3.63 -6.81 5.54
C SER A 169 -3.70 -6.33 6.99
N VAL A 170 -4.72 -5.54 7.36
CA VAL A 170 -4.96 -5.11 8.75
C VAL A 170 -5.21 -6.31 9.66
N VAL A 171 -6.01 -7.28 9.21
CA VAL A 171 -6.28 -8.52 9.98
C VAL A 171 -4.98 -9.29 10.24
N PHE A 172 -4.13 -9.48 9.21
CA PHE A 172 -2.85 -10.19 9.40
C PHE A 172 -1.89 -9.43 10.31
N ILE A 173 -1.77 -8.11 10.15
CA ILE A 173 -0.93 -7.28 11.02
C ILE A 173 -1.46 -7.23 12.47
N ALA A 174 -2.75 -7.42 12.70
CA ALA A 174 -3.29 -7.51 14.05
C ALA A 174 -2.67 -8.65 14.85
N PHE A 175 -2.30 -9.76 14.20
CA PHE A 175 -1.59 -10.89 14.81
C PHE A 175 -0.08 -10.66 14.99
N TYR A 176 0.49 -9.58 14.47
CA TYR A 176 1.90 -9.24 14.66
C TYR A 176 2.20 -8.96 16.14
N PRO A 177 3.07 -9.78 16.78
CA PRO A 177 3.23 -9.78 18.24
C PRO A 177 4.23 -8.75 18.77
N LEU A 178 5.02 -8.11 17.88
CA LEU A 178 6.08 -7.18 18.27
C LEU A 178 5.50 -5.77 18.44
N SER A 179 5.29 -5.38 19.70
CA SER A 179 4.95 -4.01 20.06
C SER A 179 6.21 -3.16 20.22
N GLU A 180 6.08 -1.84 20.16
CA GLU A 180 7.19 -0.90 20.36
C GLU A 180 7.92 -1.12 21.70
N THR A 181 7.15 -1.41 22.76
CA THR A 181 7.72 -1.71 24.08
C THR A 181 8.58 -2.96 24.04
N LYS A 182 8.07 -4.05 23.43
CA LYS A 182 8.85 -5.29 23.28
C LYS A 182 10.09 -5.08 22.41
N MET A 183 9.99 -4.27 21.35
CA MET A 183 11.15 -4.01 20.51
C MET A 183 12.25 -3.23 21.22
N LYS A 184 11.89 -2.27 22.07
CA LYS A 184 12.88 -1.57 22.92
C LYS A 184 13.59 -2.52 23.88
N GLU A 185 12.87 -3.46 24.50
CA GLU A 185 13.46 -4.48 25.38
C GLU A 185 14.39 -5.43 24.60
N ILE A 186 13.96 -5.88 23.41
CA ILE A 186 14.74 -6.76 22.53
C ILE A 186 16.05 -6.07 22.12
N THR A 187 15.95 -4.83 21.65
CA THR A 187 17.14 -4.06 21.22
C THR A 187 18.11 -3.83 22.37
N ALA A 188 17.62 -3.43 23.54
CA ALA A 188 18.46 -3.24 24.73
C ALA A 188 19.17 -4.53 25.14
N THR A 189 18.47 -5.66 25.15
CA THR A 189 19.04 -6.98 25.48
C THR A 189 20.10 -7.42 24.46
N LEU A 190 19.86 -7.19 23.16
CA LEU A 190 20.84 -7.52 22.12
C LEU A 190 22.08 -6.63 22.20
N GLU A 191 21.92 -5.34 22.50
CA GLU A 191 23.07 -4.44 22.69
C GLU A 191 23.97 -4.87 23.87
N THR A 192 23.37 -5.30 24.99
CA THR A 192 24.10 -5.81 26.13
C THR A 192 24.88 -7.07 25.78
N LYS A 193 24.22 -8.04 25.14
CA LYS A 193 24.90 -9.29 24.69
C LYS A 193 26.02 -9.05 23.70
N ARG A 194 25.88 -8.11 22.78
CA ARG A 194 26.91 -7.76 21.81
C ARG A 194 28.12 -7.08 22.45
N LYS A 195 27.93 -6.31 23.53
CA LYS A 195 29.04 -5.74 24.32
C LYS A 195 29.83 -6.82 25.05
N GLU A 196 29.13 -7.75 25.71
CA GLU A 196 29.74 -8.89 26.43
C GLU A 196 30.52 -9.83 25.50
N THR A 197 30.13 -9.95 24.22
CA THR A 197 30.84 -10.82 23.27
C THR A 197 32.06 -10.14 22.66
N ASN A 198 32.17 -8.83 22.70
CA ASN A 198 33.29 -8.06 22.17
C ASN A 198 34.38 -7.71 23.23
N GLU A 199 34.12 -8.03 24.51
CA GLU A 199 35.10 -8.02 25.62
C GLU A 199 35.73 -9.39 25.80
#